data_13535a18ac934958bece25061f763729
#
_entry.id   13535a18ac934958bece25061f763729
#
_cell.length_a   1.000
_cell.length_b   1.000
_cell.length_c   1.000
_cell.angle_alpha   90.00
_cell.angle_beta   90.00
_cell.angle_gamma   90.00
#
_symmetry.space_group_name_H-M   'P 1'
#
loop_
_entity.id
_entity.type
_entity.pdbx_description
1 polymer ?
#
loop_
_entity_poly.entity_id
_entity_poly.type
_entity_poly.pdbx_seq_one_letter_code
_entity_poly.pdbx_strand_id
1 'polypeptide(L)'
;MSMIAAMFRRGAFGSRKSAPRSPQANRNKPEHESATADRDPYLLSQVREAFGRVVYSHKVHEKQADIYFVKYRCQQGALIAFTAISSGTFLATAVDILNNKTLTSLATSSIALLVTWMSLGVKTFKFSEESDAHRTTASQLWDIRESYMSLIADIMSDNISNTDARIRRDELQDAAYKAYAAAPRTTSKAYKRARKRLKDDEELTFTPREIDLFLPATLRLDDSEV
;
A
#
# COMPACT_ATOMS: atom_id res chain seq x y z
N MET A 1 -5.70 0.75 -19.06
CA MET A 1 -4.42 1.45 -18.90
C MET A 1 -4.42 2.11 -17.53
N SER A 2 -3.51 1.66 -16.67
CA SER A 2 -3.48 2.02 -15.23
C SER A 2 -2.96 3.44 -15.04
N MET A 3 -3.55 4.22 -14.13
CA MET A 3 -3.13 5.59 -13.75
C MET A 3 -1.65 5.71 -13.31
N ILE A 4 -1.01 4.61 -12.98
CA ILE A 4 0.42 4.56 -12.60
C ILE A 4 1.35 4.76 -13.83
N ALA A 5 0.91 4.41 -15.04
CA ALA A 5 1.69 4.56 -16.27
C ALA A 5 1.80 6.01 -16.77
N ALA A 6 0.96 6.92 -16.31
CA ALA A 6 0.94 8.33 -16.75
C ALA A 6 2.01 9.21 -16.10
N MET A 7 2.74 8.72 -15.11
CA MET A 7 3.74 9.51 -14.37
C MET A 7 5.15 9.49 -15.00
N PHE A 8 5.33 8.77 -16.12
CA PHE A 8 6.64 8.53 -16.74
C PHE A 8 6.98 9.39 -17.97
N ARG A 9 6.22 10.43 -18.31
CA ARG A 9 6.58 11.32 -19.44
C ARG A 9 6.71 12.76 -19.02
N ARG A 10 7.92 13.27 -18.99
CA ARG A 10 8.51 14.52 -19.46
C ARG A 10 9.62 15.03 -18.55
N GLY A 11 10.82 15.00 -19.08
CA GLY A 11 11.94 15.82 -18.69
C GLY A 11 12.89 15.96 -19.86
N ALA A 12 12.66 16.96 -20.73
CA ALA A 12 13.55 17.28 -21.84
C ALA A 12 14.71 18.14 -21.34
N PHE A 13 15.90 17.73 -21.70
CA PHE A 13 17.20 18.30 -21.33
C PHE A 13 17.56 19.44 -22.29
N GLY A 14 17.80 20.63 -21.78
CA GLY A 14 18.36 21.77 -22.51
C GLY A 14 19.83 21.99 -22.13
N SER A 15 20.71 21.77 -23.10
CA SER A 15 22.17 21.98 -23.01
C SER A 15 22.56 23.44 -23.03
N ARG A 16 23.45 23.89 -22.13
CA ARG A 16 24.25 25.12 -22.31
C ARG A 16 25.70 24.83 -21.93
N LYS A 17 26.58 25.00 -22.94
CA LYS A 17 28.03 25.02 -22.84
C LYS A 17 28.51 26.36 -22.30
N SER A 18 29.49 26.37 -21.41
CA SER A 18 30.47 27.46 -21.30
C SER A 18 31.78 26.93 -20.68
N ALA A 19 32.88 27.48 -21.20
CA ALA A 19 34.28 27.03 -21.15
C ALA A 19 35.06 27.41 -19.86
N PRO A 20 36.36 27.03 -19.71
CA PRO A 20 36.96 26.76 -18.42
C PRO A 20 37.77 27.94 -17.85
N ARG A 21 37.90 27.99 -16.53
CA ARG A 21 38.94 28.78 -15.81
C ARG A 21 39.78 27.88 -14.94
N SER A 22 41.09 28.06 -15.06
CA SER A 22 42.17 27.34 -14.42
C SER A 22 42.29 27.59 -12.89
N PRO A 23 43.08 26.79 -12.16
CA PRO A 23 42.89 26.59 -10.72
C PRO A 23 43.84 27.48 -9.90
N GLN A 24 43.37 27.97 -8.77
CA GLN A 24 44.21 28.39 -7.65
C GLN A 24 44.02 27.42 -6.49
N ALA A 25 45.11 26.79 -6.12
CA ALA A 25 45.21 25.89 -4.99
C ALA A 25 45.04 26.65 -3.67
N ASN A 26 44.00 26.36 -2.94
CA ASN A 26 43.87 26.71 -1.54
C ASN A 26 44.10 25.46 -0.68
N ARG A 27 45.30 25.41 -0.08
CA ARG A 27 45.80 24.36 0.77
C ARG A 27 45.48 24.75 2.22
N ASN A 28 44.23 24.49 2.67
CA ASN A 28 43.84 24.38 4.08
C ASN A 28 42.34 24.03 4.13
N LYS A 29 42.03 22.74 3.96
CA LYS A 29 40.70 22.20 4.20
C LYS A 29 40.81 21.20 5.34
N PRO A 30 40.01 21.32 6.42
CA PRO A 30 40.11 20.41 7.56
C PRO A 30 39.68 18.99 7.13
N GLU A 31 40.40 17.99 7.62
CA GLU A 31 40.23 16.56 7.31
C GLU A 31 38.82 15.98 7.62
N HIS A 32 37.97 16.74 8.23
CA HIS A 32 36.56 16.32 8.52
C HIS A 32 35.63 16.39 7.31
N GLU A 33 36.07 17.01 6.19
CA GLU A 33 35.27 17.13 4.97
C GLU A 33 35.51 15.99 3.97
N SER A 34 36.48 15.11 4.24
CA SER A 34 36.82 14.00 3.36
C SER A 34 35.95 12.76 3.54
N ALA A 35 35.27 12.59 4.67
CA ALA A 35 34.43 11.42 4.92
C ALA A 35 33.05 11.47 4.20
N THR A 36 32.62 12.67 3.77
CA THR A 36 31.34 12.82 3.03
C THR A 36 31.53 12.82 1.51
N ALA A 37 32.75 12.75 1.01
CA ALA A 37 33.10 12.93 -0.41
C ALA A 37 32.85 11.69 -1.28
N ASP A 38 32.58 10.50 -0.69
CA ASP A 38 32.40 9.26 -1.45
C ASP A 38 30.93 8.83 -1.63
N ARG A 39 30.01 9.50 -0.95
CA ARG A 39 28.56 9.20 -1.14
C ARG A 39 28.06 9.75 -2.45
N ASP A 40 27.47 8.88 -3.28
CA ASP A 40 26.75 9.30 -4.48
C ASP A 40 25.36 9.87 -4.09
N PRO A 41 25.18 11.21 -4.09
CA PRO A 41 23.92 11.83 -3.68
C PRO A 41 22.77 11.49 -4.64
N TYR A 42 23.08 11.17 -5.88
CA TYR A 42 22.09 10.76 -6.87
C TYR A 42 21.57 9.36 -6.60
N LEU A 43 22.45 8.44 -6.20
CA LEU A 43 22.07 7.09 -5.80
C LEU A 43 21.14 7.11 -4.59
N LEU A 44 21.51 7.83 -3.54
CA LEU A 44 20.69 7.97 -2.34
C LEU A 44 19.32 8.60 -2.67
N SER A 45 19.32 9.66 -3.47
CA SER A 45 18.05 10.30 -3.91
C SER A 45 17.15 9.34 -4.67
N GLN A 46 17.71 8.56 -5.59
CA GLN A 46 16.98 7.55 -6.36
C GLN A 46 16.37 6.46 -5.47
N VAL A 47 17.16 5.95 -4.51
CA VAL A 47 16.70 4.91 -3.57
C VAL A 47 15.57 5.44 -2.68
N ARG A 48 15.70 6.66 -2.17
CA ARG A 48 14.66 7.32 -1.36
C ARG A 48 13.36 7.54 -2.14
N GLU A 49 13.47 7.93 -3.40
CA GLU A 49 12.29 8.09 -4.27
C GLU A 49 11.62 6.73 -4.55
N ALA A 50 12.40 5.68 -4.80
CA ALA A 50 11.89 4.32 -4.98
C ALA A 50 11.18 3.82 -3.71
N PHE A 51 11.76 4.04 -2.54
CA PHE A 51 11.13 3.78 -1.23
C PHE A 51 9.75 4.46 -1.13
N GLY A 52 9.68 5.76 -1.41
CA GLY A 52 8.42 6.52 -1.35
C GLY A 52 7.34 5.95 -2.28
N ARG A 53 7.71 5.52 -3.49
CA ARG A 53 6.78 4.86 -4.42
C ARG A 53 6.26 3.53 -3.86
N VAL A 54 7.13 2.73 -3.25
CA VAL A 54 6.75 1.44 -2.65
C VAL A 54 5.85 1.65 -1.44
N VAL A 55 6.17 2.57 -0.53
CA VAL A 55 5.32 2.94 0.63
C VAL A 55 3.90 3.30 0.17
N TYR A 56 3.81 4.16 -0.85
CA TYR A 56 2.51 4.59 -1.36
C TYR A 56 1.72 3.44 -1.96
N SER A 57 2.38 2.62 -2.79
CA SER A 57 1.74 1.47 -3.44
C SER A 57 1.29 0.41 -2.43
N HIS A 58 2.13 0.09 -1.45
CA HIS A 58 1.78 -0.78 -0.33
C HIS A 58 0.48 -0.32 0.33
N LYS A 59 0.41 0.96 0.73
CA LYS A 59 -0.77 1.50 1.41
C LYS A 59 -2.01 1.53 0.52
N VAL A 60 -1.86 1.77 -0.78
CA VAL A 60 -2.98 1.72 -1.75
C VAL A 60 -3.55 0.31 -1.85
N HIS A 61 -2.69 -0.73 -1.93
CA HIS A 61 -3.14 -2.11 -1.97
C HIS A 61 -3.80 -2.54 -0.66
N GLU A 62 -3.26 -2.14 0.48
CA GLU A 62 -3.87 -2.37 1.78
C GLU A 62 -5.30 -1.78 1.85
N LYS A 63 -5.47 -0.51 1.45
CA LYS A 63 -6.79 0.13 1.44
C LYS A 63 -7.74 -0.44 0.37
N GLN A 64 -7.22 -0.98 -0.70
CA GLN A 64 -8.03 -1.69 -1.70
C GLN A 64 -8.52 -3.05 -1.16
N ALA A 65 -7.65 -3.79 -0.46
CA ALA A 65 -8.03 -5.01 0.23
C ALA A 65 -9.16 -4.77 1.24
N ASP A 66 -9.04 -3.71 2.07
CA ASP A 66 -10.08 -3.30 3.02
C ASP A 66 -11.43 -3.04 2.32
N ILE A 67 -11.41 -2.36 1.16
CA ILE A 67 -12.62 -2.07 0.40
C ILE A 67 -13.30 -3.37 -0.07
N TYR A 68 -12.54 -4.32 -0.59
CA TYR A 68 -13.08 -5.60 -1.05
C TYR A 68 -13.52 -6.48 0.12
N PHE A 69 -12.80 -6.48 1.21
CA PHE A 69 -13.18 -7.19 2.43
C PHE A 69 -14.54 -6.72 2.97
N VAL A 70 -14.75 -5.41 3.05
CA VAL A 70 -16.05 -4.86 3.47
C VAL A 70 -17.16 -5.27 2.51
N LYS A 71 -16.93 -5.21 1.19
CA LYS A 71 -17.91 -5.67 0.19
C LYS A 71 -18.24 -7.15 0.38
N TYR A 72 -17.23 -7.99 0.58
CA TYR A 72 -17.41 -9.40 0.87
C TYR A 72 -18.26 -9.63 2.13
N ARG A 73 -17.93 -8.97 3.23
CA ARG A 73 -18.69 -9.07 4.49
C ARG A 73 -20.14 -8.63 4.33
N CYS A 74 -20.38 -7.53 3.63
CA CYS A 74 -21.74 -7.07 3.34
C CYS A 74 -22.52 -8.08 2.48
N GLN A 75 -21.88 -8.63 1.45
CA GLN A 75 -22.48 -9.63 0.58
C GLN A 75 -22.85 -10.90 1.34
N GLN A 76 -21.96 -11.42 2.18
CA GLN A 76 -22.20 -12.60 3.01
C GLN A 76 -23.31 -12.35 4.04
N GLY A 77 -23.27 -11.21 4.72
CA GLY A 77 -24.30 -10.83 5.69
C GLY A 77 -25.69 -10.72 5.06
N ALA A 78 -25.77 -10.09 3.89
CA ALA A 78 -27.04 -9.99 3.16
C ALA A 78 -27.55 -11.37 2.70
N LEU A 79 -26.68 -12.25 2.20
CA LEU A 79 -27.04 -13.60 1.81
C LEU A 79 -27.60 -14.40 3.00
N ILE A 80 -26.93 -14.35 4.14
CA ILE A 80 -27.39 -15.00 5.38
C ILE A 80 -28.76 -14.46 5.80
N ALA A 81 -28.93 -13.13 5.81
CA ALA A 81 -30.19 -12.49 6.19
C ALA A 81 -31.35 -12.93 5.27
N PHE A 82 -31.18 -12.86 3.95
CA PHE A 82 -32.19 -13.28 3.00
C PHE A 82 -32.49 -14.78 3.07
N THR A 83 -31.48 -15.63 3.29
CA THR A 83 -31.67 -17.06 3.48
C THR A 83 -32.49 -17.35 4.76
N ALA A 84 -32.18 -16.65 5.86
CA ALA A 84 -32.95 -16.79 7.10
C ALA A 84 -34.40 -16.35 6.95
N ILE A 85 -34.66 -15.21 6.26
CA ILE A 85 -36.01 -14.72 5.98
C ILE A 85 -36.78 -15.69 5.07
N SER A 86 -36.11 -16.35 4.13
CA SER A 86 -36.72 -17.34 3.24
C SER A 86 -36.99 -18.71 3.91
N SER A 87 -36.61 -18.88 5.17
CA SER A 87 -36.87 -20.12 5.90
C SER A 87 -38.37 -20.38 6.03
N GLY A 88 -38.80 -21.65 5.92
CA GLY A 88 -40.20 -22.02 5.94
C GLY A 88 -40.98 -21.59 7.19
N THR A 89 -40.31 -21.57 8.36
CA THR A 89 -40.90 -21.12 9.63
C THR A 89 -41.22 -19.63 9.63
N PHE A 90 -40.31 -18.78 9.15
CA PHE A 90 -40.55 -17.35 9.03
C PHE A 90 -41.67 -17.03 8.05
N LEU A 91 -41.66 -17.69 6.89
CA LEU A 91 -42.72 -17.52 5.87
C LEU A 91 -44.07 -17.98 6.37
N ALA A 92 -44.18 -19.11 7.07
CA ALA A 92 -45.41 -19.57 7.67
C ALA A 92 -46.02 -18.54 8.63
N THR A 93 -45.22 -18.00 9.54
CA THR A 93 -45.63 -16.97 10.50
C THR A 93 -46.05 -15.67 9.79
N ALA A 94 -45.34 -15.26 8.76
CA ALA A 94 -45.68 -14.05 7.98
C ALA A 94 -46.99 -14.22 7.20
N VAL A 95 -47.28 -15.42 6.69
CA VAL A 95 -48.58 -15.75 6.02
C VAL A 95 -49.72 -15.59 6.98
N ASP A 96 -49.60 -16.11 8.21
CA ASP A 96 -50.66 -16.03 9.22
C ASP A 96 -50.95 -14.59 9.64
N ILE A 97 -49.94 -13.74 9.73
CA ILE A 97 -50.10 -12.32 10.09
C ILE A 97 -50.73 -11.50 8.95
N LEU A 98 -50.29 -11.71 7.70
CA LEU A 98 -50.74 -10.89 6.55
C LEU A 98 -52.11 -11.25 6.03
N ASN A 99 -52.62 -12.44 6.28
CA ASN A 99 -53.94 -12.97 5.88
C ASN A 99 -54.37 -12.63 4.42
N ASN A 100 -53.34 -12.46 3.52
CA ASN A 100 -53.55 -12.12 2.11
C ASN A 100 -52.65 -12.99 1.22
N LYS A 101 -53.27 -14.00 0.59
CA LYS A 101 -52.56 -15.00 -0.23
C LYS A 101 -51.75 -14.40 -1.39
N THR A 102 -52.28 -13.36 -2.05
CA THR A 102 -51.60 -12.73 -3.19
C THR A 102 -50.36 -11.96 -2.73
N LEU A 103 -50.49 -11.19 -1.66
CA LEU A 103 -49.36 -10.43 -1.13
C LEU A 103 -48.23 -11.35 -0.62
N THR A 104 -48.60 -12.43 0.05
CA THR A 104 -47.68 -13.45 0.52
C THR A 104 -46.94 -14.13 -0.64
N SER A 105 -47.66 -14.52 -1.70
CA SER A 105 -47.04 -15.13 -2.88
C SER A 105 -46.07 -14.20 -3.59
N LEU A 106 -46.39 -12.93 -3.73
CA LEU A 106 -45.51 -11.91 -4.30
C LEU A 106 -44.23 -11.71 -3.42
N ALA A 107 -44.42 -11.63 -2.11
CA ALA A 107 -43.28 -11.45 -1.18
C ALA A 107 -42.31 -12.65 -1.22
N THR A 108 -42.84 -13.88 -1.17
CA THR A 108 -42.04 -15.11 -1.23
C THR A 108 -41.31 -15.24 -2.55
N SER A 109 -41.94 -14.95 -3.68
CA SER A 109 -41.32 -14.98 -5.00
C SER A 109 -40.22 -13.92 -5.13
N SER A 110 -40.46 -12.71 -4.61
CA SER A 110 -39.42 -11.65 -4.59
C SER A 110 -38.20 -12.02 -3.75
N ILE A 111 -38.41 -12.60 -2.57
CA ILE A 111 -37.31 -13.09 -1.70
C ILE A 111 -36.52 -14.20 -2.41
N ALA A 112 -37.18 -15.18 -3.01
CA ALA A 112 -36.55 -16.25 -3.75
C ALA A 112 -35.70 -15.71 -4.93
N LEU A 113 -36.24 -14.73 -5.67
CA LEU A 113 -35.48 -14.06 -6.74
C LEU A 113 -34.25 -13.32 -6.21
N LEU A 114 -34.36 -12.61 -5.10
CA LEU A 114 -33.27 -11.91 -4.46
C LEU A 114 -32.17 -12.87 -3.97
N VAL A 115 -32.55 -13.99 -3.32
CA VAL A 115 -31.57 -15.01 -2.89
C VAL A 115 -30.85 -15.61 -4.09
N THR A 116 -31.58 -15.91 -5.17
CA THR A 116 -30.96 -16.43 -6.40
C THR A 116 -30.02 -15.43 -7.02
N TRP A 117 -30.39 -14.17 -7.15
CA TRP A 117 -29.56 -13.10 -7.70
C TRP A 117 -28.31 -12.87 -6.83
N MET A 118 -28.44 -12.86 -5.51
CA MET A 118 -27.30 -12.73 -4.60
C MET A 118 -26.35 -13.93 -4.67
N SER A 119 -26.89 -15.15 -4.77
CA SER A 119 -26.07 -16.36 -4.93
C SER A 119 -25.26 -16.35 -6.22
N LEU A 120 -25.85 -15.87 -7.32
CA LEU A 120 -25.13 -15.63 -8.57
C LEU A 120 -24.07 -14.52 -8.40
N GLY A 121 -24.41 -13.47 -7.68
CA GLY A 121 -23.50 -12.38 -7.37
C GLY A 121 -22.25 -12.83 -6.61
N VAL A 122 -22.38 -13.74 -5.64
CA VAL A 122 -21.24 -14.34 -4.92
C VAL A 122 -20.28 -15.06 -5.86
N LYS A 123 -20.82 -15.82 -6.83
CA LYS A 123 -20.00 -16.54 -7.81
C LYS A 123 -19.34 -15.61 -8.83
N THR A 124 -20.00 -14.51 -9.18
CA THR A 124 -19.53 -13.57 -10.21
C THR A 124 -18.53 -12.55 -9.65
N PHE A 125 -18.84 -12.00 -8.47
CA PHE A 125 -18.03 -10.96 -7.82
C PHE A 125 -17.15 -11.58 -6.74
N LYS A 126 -16.02 -12.10 -7.09
CA LYS A 126 -15.07 -12.79 -6.22
C LYS A 126 -14.36 -11.85 -5.22
N PHE A 127 -15.14 -11.10 -4.43
CA PHE A 127 -14.61 -10.06 -3.55
C PHE A 127 -13.61 -10.58 -2.50
N SER A 128 -13.73 -11.83 -2.05
CA SER A 128 -12.75 -12.44 -1.16
C SER A 128 -11.42 -12.63 -1.88
N GLU A 129 -11.44 -13.26 -3.08
CA GLU A 129 -10.24 -13.49 -3.88
C GLU A 129 -9.53 -12.18 -4.24
N GLU A 130 -10.29 -11.14 -4.60
CA GLU A 130 -9.76 -9.80 -4.87
C GLU A 130 -9.13 -9.16 -3.62
N SER A 131 -9.78 -9.31 -2.45
CA SER A 131 -9.21 -8.83 -1.19
C SER A 131 -7.89 -9.52 -0.88
N ASP A 132 -7.82 -10.84 -1.01
CA ASP A 132 -6.63 -11.64 -0.73
C ASP A 132 -5.50 -11.33 -1.71
N ALA A 133 -5.80 -11.16 -3.00
CA ALA A 133 -4.81 -10.77 -4.00
C ALA A 133 -4.17 -9.40 -3.67
N HIS A 134 -4.98 -8.42 -3.26
CA HIS A 134 -4.46 -7.12 -2.82
C HIS A 134 -3.65 -7.21 -1.52
N ARG A 135 -4.06 -8.05 -0.56
CA ARG A 135 -3.28 -8.29 0.68
C ARG A 135 -1.92 -8.92 0.37
N THR A 136 -1.90 -9.92 -0.51
CA THR A 136 -0.66 -10.56 -0.95
C THR A 136 0.29 -9.55 -1.58
N THR A 137 -0.20 -8.72 -2.49
CA THR A 137 0.59 -7.64 -3.10
C THR A 137 1.09 -6.65 -2.05
N ALA A 138 0.24 -6.26 -1.10
CA ALA A 138 0.64 -5.35 -0.01
C ALA A 138 1.75 -5.98 0.85
N SER A 139 1.65 -7.26 1.20
CA SER A 139 2.67 -7.98 1.97
C SER A 139 4.02 -8.02 1.24
N GLN A 140 4.02 -8.30 -0.08
CA GLN A 140 5.24 -8.28 -0.88
C GLN A 140 5.87 -6.88 -0.95
N LEU A 141 5.05 -5.84 -1.13
CA LEU A 141 5.51 -4.46 -1.14
C LEU A 141 6.01 -3.99 0.23
N TRP A 142 5.46 -4.53 1.32
CA TRP A 142 5.96 -4.27 2.67
C TRP A 142 7.39 -4.79 2.86
N ASP A 143 7.68 -6.01 2.43
CA ASP A 143 9.03 -6.60 2.48
C ASP A 143 10.05 -5.77 1.68
N ILE A 144 9.68 -5.37 0.47
CA ILE A 144 10.50 -4.50 -0.38
C ILE A 144 10.72 -3.13 0.28
N ARG A 145 9.70 -2.57 0.95
CA ARG A 145 9.78 -1.31 1.70
C ARG A 145 10.83 -1.39 2.80
N GLU A 146 10.77 -2.42 3.63
CA GLU A 146 11.73 -2.62 4.73
C GLU A 146 13.15 -2.80 4.18
N SER A 147 13.30 -3.53 3.09
CA SER A 147 14.59 -3.69 2.42
C SER A 147 15.15 -2.38 1.85
N TYR A 148 14.31 -1.51 1.29
CA TYR A 148 14.73 -0.16 0.88
C TYR A 148 15.13 0.70 2.07
N MET A 149 14.41 0.62 3.19
CA MET A 149 14.74 1.37 4.41
C MET A 149 16.10 0.96 4.95
N SER A 150 16.40 -0.34 4.99
CA SER A 150 17.72 -0.87 5.37
C SER A 150 18.81 -0.36 4.43
N LEU A 151 18.59 -0.42 3.10
CA LEU A 151 19.56 0.10 2.13
C LEU A 151 19.81 1.60 2.29
N ILE A 152 18.78 2.40 2.60
CA ILE A 152 18.94 3.84 2.88
C ILE A 152 19.82 4.03 4.13
N ALA A 153 19.57 3.27 5.19
CA ALA A 153 20.37 3.33 6.40
C ALA A 153 21.83 2.95 6.15
N ASP A 154 22.11 1.88 5.40
CA ASP A 154 23.45 1.44 5.04
C ASP A 154 24.20 2.49 4.21
N ILE A 155 23.55 3.11 3.23
CA ILE A 155 24.13 4.20 2.44
C ILE A 155 24.41 5.42 3.33
N MET A 156 23.48 5.77 4.22
CA MET A 156 23.64 6.95 5.09
C MET A 156 24.72 6.78 6.16
N SER A 157 24.95 5.55 6.62
CA SER A 157 25.98 5.21 7.62
C SER A 157 27.32 4.82 7.01
N ASP A 158 27.50 4.90 5.67
CA ASP A 158 28.69 4.47 4.93
C ASP A 158 29.09 2.99 5.17
N ASN A 159 28.08 2.14 5.50
CA ASN A 159 28.31 0.71 5.73
C ASN A 159 28.32 -0.12 4.44
N ILE A 160 28.01 0.47 3.29
CA ILE A 160 27.94 -0.20 2.00
C ILE A 160 28.69 0.62 0.93
N SER A 161 29.40 -0.06 0.03
CA SER A 161 30.05 0.62 -1.09
C SER A 161 29.02 1.12 -2.11
N ASN A 162 29.35 2.19 -2.87
CA ASN A 162 28.48 2.67 -3.95
C ASN A 162 28.18 1.58 -5.01
N THR A 163 29.11 0.68 -5.26
CA THR A 163 28.92 -0.43 -6.22
C THR A 163 27.91 -1.44 -5.71
N ASP A 164 28.07 -1.88 -4.45
CA ASP A 164 27.17 -2.86 -3.85
C ASP A 164 25.76 -2.25 -3.63
N ALA A 165 25.71 -0.98 -3.26
CA ALA A 165 24.45 -0.25 -3.13
C ALA A 165 23.67 -0.17 -4.47
N ARG A 166 24.38 -0.01 -5.61
CA ARG A 166 23.77 -0.07 -6.95
C ARG A 166 23.23 -1.46 -7.26
N ILE A 167 23.99 -2.52 -6.97
CA ILE A 167 23.55 -3.90 -7.15
C ILE A 167 22.29 -4.14 -6.31
N ARG A 168 22.31 -3.78 -5.03
CA ARG A 168 21.17 -3.97 -4.13
C ARG A 168 19.94 -3.17 -4.57
N ARG A 169 20.13 -1.93 -5.04
CA ARG A 169 19.06 -1.14 -5.64
C ARG A 169 18.42 -1.84 -6.84
N ASP A 170 19.23 -2.40 -7.75
CA ASP A 170 18.74 -3.06 -8.96
C ASP A 170 17.96 -4.33 -8.61
N GLU A 171 18.41 -5.12 -7.63
CA GLU A 171 17.67 -6.26 -7.09
C GLU A 171 16.29 -5.84 -6.53
N LEU A 172 16.24 -4.77 -5.75
CA LEU A 172 15.00 -4.26 -5.18
C LEU A 172 14.06 -3.67 -6.24
N GLN A 173 14.60 -3.06 -7.29
CA GLN A 173 13.82 -2.60 -8.42
C GLN A 173 13.20 -3.76 -9.22
N ASP A 174 13.93 -4.85 -9.42
CA ASP A 174 13.42 -6.06 -10.06
C ASP A 174 12.32 -6.72 -9.19
N ALA A 175 12.54 -6.83 -7.88
CA ALA A 175 11.52 -7.33 -6.95
C ALA A 175 10.25 -6.47 -6.98
N ALA A 176 10.39 -5.14 -6.97
CA ALA A 176 9.28 -4.21 -7.08
C ALA A 176 8.56 -4.35 -8.42
N TYR A 177 9.29 -4.48 -9.52
CA TYR A 177 8.71 -4.73 -10.84
C TYR A 177 7.87 -6.01 -10.87
N LYS A 178 8.38 -7.11 -10.33
CA LYS A 178 7.65 -8.38 -10.24
C LYS A 178 6.36 -8.25 -9.42
N ALA A 179 6.43 -7.58 -8.26
CA ALA A 179 5.27 -7.31 -7.44
C ALA A 179 4.21 -6.46 -8.18
N TYR A 180 4.63 -5.40 -8.88
CA TYR A 180 3.72 -4.55 -9.66
C TYR A 180 3.14 -5.25 -10.89
N ALA A 181 3.91 -6.09 -11.57
CA ALA A 181 3.46 -6.84 -12.75
C ALA A 181 2.35 -7.85 -12.41
N ALA A 182 2.44 -8.47 -11.23
CA ALA A 182 1.43 -9.41 -10.74
C ALA A 182 0.25 -8.72 -10.02
N ALA A 183 0.36 -7.45 -9.68
CA ALA A 183 -0.60 -6.74 -8.86
C ALA A 183 -1.95 -6.52 -9.55
N PRO A 184 -3.08 -6.74 -8.88
CA PRO A 184 -4.39 -6.38 -9.40
C PRO A 184 -4.58 -4.85 -9.45
N ARG A 185 -5.55 -4.39 -10.25
CA ARG A 185 -5.81 -2.96 -10.43
C ARG A 185 -6.39 -2.32 -9.18
N THR A 186 -5.86 -1.16 -8.80
CA THR A 186 -6.38 -0.35 -7.71
C THR A 186 -7.37 0.71 -8.19
N THR A 187 -8.22 1.20 -7.29
CA THR A 187 -9.21 2.24 -7.55
C THR A 187 -8.78 3.61 -7.02
N SER A 188 -9.31 4.68 -7.60
CA SER A 188 -9.12 6.04 -7.09
C SER A 188 -9.62 6.22 -5.64
N LYS A 189 -10.59 5.42 -5.20
CA LYS A 189 -11.07 5.41 -3.82
C LYS A 189 -10.02 4.88 -2.85
N ALA A 190 -9.32 3.80 -3.20
CA ALA A 190 -8.21 3.25 -2.42
C ALA A 190 -7.05 4.25 -2.35
N TYR A 191 -6.70 4.87 -3.49
CA TYR A 191 -5.67 5.90 -3.54
C TYR A 191 -5.98 7.09 -2.61
N LYS A 192 -7.22 7.62 -2.65
CA LYS A 192 -7.63 8.72 -1.76
C LYS A 192 -7.55 8.34 -0.29
N ARG A 193 -7.96 7.11 0.06
CA ARG A 193 -7.84 6.59 1.43
C ARG A 193 -6.39 6.43 1.88
N ALA A 194 -5.53 5.86 1.02
CA ALA A 194 -4.11 5.72 1.30
C ALA A 194 -3.43 7.09 1.49
N ARG A 195 -3.73 8.05 0.60
CA ARG A 195 -3.21 9.43 0.73
C ARG A 195 -3.58 10.06 2.07
N LYS A 196 -4.85 9.96 2.47
CA LYS A 196 -5.30 10.49 3.75
C LYS A 196 -4.50 9.86 4.90
N ARG A 197 -4.41 8.53 4.94
CA ARG A 197 -3.70 7.82 6.01
C ARG A 197 -2.22 8.18 6.09
N LEU A 198 -1.55 8.33 4.96
CA LEU A 198 -0.11 8.63 4.93
C LEU A 198 0.22 10.10 5.18
N LYS A 199 -0.68 11.04 4.78
CA LYS A 199 -0.36 12.48 4.81
C LYS A 199 -1.10 13.25 5.91
N ASP A 200 -2.33 12.84 6.21
CA ASP A 200 -3.17 13.56 7.15
C ASP A 200 -3.18 12.87 8.53
N ASP A 201 -3.20 11.53 8.53
CA ASP A 201 -3.23 10.72 9.76
C ASP A 201 -1.81 10.26 10.18
N GLU A 202 -0.75 10.57 9.40
CA GLU A 202 0.67 10.23 9.62
C GLU A 202 0.91 8.74 9.94
N GLU A 203 0.03 7.86 9.47
CA GLU A 203 0.10 6.42 9.69
C GLU A 203 1.44 5.88 9.16
N LEU A 204 2.15 5.08 9.91
CA LEU A 204 3.51 4.57 9.68
C LEU A 204 4.64 5.53 10.10
N THR A 205 4.34 6.63 10.77
CA THR A 205 5.32 7.52 11.36
C THR A 205 5.22 7.40 12.87
N PHE A 206 6.35 7.18 13.52
CA PHE A 206 6.44 7.05 14.98
C PHE A 206 7.42 8.08 15.51
N THR A 207 7.06 8.75 16.57
CA THR A 207 8.00 9.57 17.33
C THR A 207 8.96 8.66 18.12
N PRO A 208 10.19 9.12 18.45
CA PRO A 208 11.10 8.34 19.30
C PRO A 208 10.45 7.86 20.59
N ARG A 209 9.67 8.73 21.23
CA ARG A 209 8.94 8.40 22.47
C ARG A 209 7.89 7.29 22.28
N GLU A 210 7.18 7.27 21.15
CA GLU A 210 6.23 6.19 20.85
C GLU A 210 6.94 4.85 20.66
N ILE A 211 8.11 4.85 20.01
CA ILE A 211 8.94 3.65 19.85
C ILE A 211 9.39 3.15 21.22
N ASP A 212 9.87 4.05 22.10
CA ASP A 212 10.33 3.70 23.43
C ASP A 212 9.23 3.08 24.31
N LEU A 213 7.97 3.46 24.12
CA LEU A 213 6.85 2.84 24.85
C LEU A 213 6.68 1.35 24.52
N PHE A 214 7.11 0.90 23.34
CA PHE A 214 7.06 -0.52 22.94
C PHE A 214 8.30 -1.30 23.33
N LEU A 215 9.41 -0.61 23.69
CA LEU A 215 10.68 -1.25 24.01
C LEU A 215 10.80 -1.59 25.52
N PRO A 216 11.50 -2.70 25.86
CA PRO A 216 11.96 -2.93 27.21
C PRO A 216 12.78 -1.76 27.72
N ALA A 217 12.72 -1.47 29.03
CA ALA A 217 13.42 -0.32 29.63
C ALA A 217 14.93 -0.23 29.31
N THR A 218 15.57 -1.39 29.13
CA THR A 218 17.01 -1.50 28.79
C THR A 218 17.36 -1.12 27.34
N LEU A 219 16.37 -0.94 26.47
CA LEU A 219 16.55 -0.61 25.05
C LEU A 219 15.97 0.78 24.69
N ARG A 220 15.49 1.53 25.68
CA ARG A 220 15.00 2.90 25.48
C ARG A 220 16.14 3.87 25.39
N LEU A 221 15.97 4.91 24.55
CA LEU A 221 16.90 6.03 24.53
C LEU A 221 16.74 6.86 25.78
N ASP A 222 17.83 7.37 26.34
CA ASP A 222 17.76 8.34 27.43
C ASP A 222 17.22 9.67 26.89
N ASP A 223 16.42 10.40 27.72
CA ASP A 223 15.80 11.69 27.35
C ASP A 223 16.84 12.77 26.91
N SER A 224 18.13 12.49 27.02
CA SER A 224 19.24 13.36 26.61
C SER A 224 19.70 13.13 25.15
N GLU A 225 19.22 12.09 24.46
CA GLU A 225 19.61 11.74 23.08
C GLU A 225 18.47 12.00 22.03
N VAL A 226 17.35 12.58 22.47
CA VAL A 226 16.21 12.96 21.62
C VAL A 226 16.21 14.51 21.38
#